data_bb5f48ef918dcd4fa27aea8e822902fa
#
_entry.id   bb5f48ef918dcd4fa27aea8e822902fa
#
_cell.length_a   1.000
_cell.length_b   1.000
_cell.length_c   1.000
_cell.angle_alpha   90.00
_cell.angle_beta   90.00
_cell.angle_gamma   90.00
#
_symmetry.space_group_name_H-M   'P 1'
#
loop_
_entity.id
_entity.type
_entity.pdbx_description
1 polymer ?
#
loop_
_entity_poly.entity_id
_entity_poly.type
_entity_poly.pdbx_seq_one_letter_code
_entity_poly.pdbx_strand_id
1 'polypeptide(L)'
;MEKILKVKSFLCDGKRVNLIEPISILVKNNIVNFVTAENSEYGVYVSDATEEGIKKKIIARLCYLYKGFAEVTDISLLMFLDSYTDPVLLTGMLRNAWLSNIESVVPENEKS
;
A
#
# COMPACT_ATOMS: atom_id res chain seq x y z
N MET A 1 17.36 13.59 1.02
CA MET A 1 17.85 12.23 1.23
C MET A 1 16.77 11.23 0.85
N GLU A 2 17.16 10.19 0.14
CA GLU A 2 16.22 9.16 -0.31
C GLU A 2 16.62 7.80 0.22
N LYS A 3 15.65 6.96 0.49
CA LYS A 3 15.92 5.58 0.87
C LYS A 3 14.79 4.70 0.41
N ILE A 4 15.05 3.39 0.32
CA ILE A 4 14.06 2.41 -0.09
C ILE A 4 13.68 1.58 1.13
N LEU A 5 12.39 1.57 1.41
CA LEU A 5 11.81 0.68 2.41
C LEU A 5 11.21 -0.50 1.69
N LYS A 6 11.52 -1.70 2.16
CA LYS A 6 10.94 -2.91 1.54
C LYS A 6 9.95 -3.52 2.52
N VAL A 7 8.71 -3.64 2.08
CA VAL A 7 7.63 -4.18 2.90
C VAL A 7 7.33 -5.59 2.41
N LYS A 8 7.62 -6.58 3.24
CA LYS A 8 7.35 -7.97 2.90
C LYS A 8 6.01 -8.43 3.46
N SER A 9 5.56 -7.83 4.54
CA SER A 9 4.27 -8.14 5.13
C SER A 9 3.78 -6.93 5.91
N PHE A 10 2.47 -6.90 6.19
CA PHE A 10 1.90 -5.82 6.98
C PHE A 10 0.63 -6.30 7.67
N LEU A 11 0.28 -5.63 8.76
CA LEU A 11 -0.94 -5.93 9.48
C LEU A 11 -2.10 -5.18 8.89
N CYS A 12 -3.23 -5.86 8.76
CA CYS A 12 -4.46 -5.27 8.25
C CYS A 12 -5.64 -5.90 8.96
N ASP A 13 -6.29 -5.12 9.83
CA ASP A 13 -7.48 -5.56 10.57
C ASP A 13 -7.23 -6.87 11.32
N GLY A 14 -6.11 -6.95 12.04
CA GLY A 14 -5.80 -8.13 12.83
C GLY A 14 -5.28 -9.31 12.04
N LYS A 15 -5.02 -9.13 10.76
CA LYS A 15 -4.46 -10.16 9.90
C LYS A 15 -3.13 -9.71 9.36
N ARG A 16 -2.21 -10.65 9.19
CA ARG A 16 -0.93 -10.37 8.56
C ARG A 16 -1.00 -10.77 7.10
N VAL A 17 -0.82 -9.78 6.24
CA VAL A 17 -0.80 -10.00 4.80
C VAL A 17 0.65 -10.22 4.41
N ASN A 18 0.96 -11.41 3.90
CA ASN A 18 2.30 -11.75 3.47
C ASN A 18 2.39 -11.65 1.95
N LEU A 19 3.48 -11.05 1.47
CA LEU A 19 3.66 -10.79 0.06
C LEU A 19 4.69 -11.75 -0.53
N ILE A 20 4.51 -12.08 -1.79
CA ILE A 20 5.48 -12.92 -2.51
C ILE A 20 6.78 -12.13 -2.71
N GLU A 21 6.65 -10.90 -3.21
CA GLU A 21 7.78 -10.00 -3.42
C GLU A 21 7.60 -8.78 -2.53
N PRO A 22 8.68 -8.28 -1.92
CA PRO A 22 8.56 -7.06 -1.13
C PRO A 22 8.11 -5.88 -1.98
N ILE A 23 7.27 -5.03 -1.42
CA ILE A 23 6.91 -3.78 -2.06
C ILE A 23 7.98 -2.76 -1.68
N SER A 24 8.64 -2.20 -2.69
CA SER A 24 9.70 -1.21 -2.46
C SER A 24 9.08 0.18 -2.42
N ILE A 25 9.21 0.84 -1.29
CA ILE A 25 8.66 2.19 -1.07
C ILE A 25 9.79 3.18 -1.10
N LEU A 26 9.74 4.14 -2.01
CA LEU A 26 10.73 5.19 -2.09
C LEU A 26 10.36 6.29 -1.11
N VAL A 27 11.19 6.49 -0.10
CA VAL A 27 10.97 7.49 0.95
C VAL A 27 11.91 8.66 0.70
N LYS A 28 11.33 9.84 0.55
CA LYS A 28 12.10 11.07 0.32
C LYS A 28 11.89 12.01 1.49
N ASN A 29 12.98 12.46 2.06
CA ASN A 29 12.94 13.45 3.13
C ASN A 29 13.28 14.81 2.52
N ASN A 30 12.28 15.65 2.38
CA ASN A 30 12.45 16.95 1.75
C ASN A 30 12.90 18.01 2.75
N ILE A 31 13.23 19.18 2.23
CA ILE A 31 13.97 20.19 2.99
C ILE A 31 13.22 20.73 4.20
N VAL A 32 11.90 20.81 4.19
CA VAL A 32 11.14 21.43 5.25
C VAL A 32 10.25 20.41 5.94
N ASN A 33 10.84 19.59 6.81
CA ASN A 33 10.10 18.65 7.66
C ASN A 33 8.93 18.00 6.94
N PHE A 34 9.23 17.47 5.75
CA PHE A 34 8.20 16.91 4.92
C PHE A 34 8.75 15.63 4.28
N VAL A 35 8.10 14.52 4.60
CA VAL A 35 8.54 13.20 4.11
C VAL A 35 7.45 12.65 3.20
N THR A 36 7.85 12.14 2.05
CA THR A 36 6.92 11.46 1.15
C THR A 36 7.37 10.03 0.95
N ALA A 37 6.40 9.17 0.65
CA ALA A 37 6.68 7.77 0.37
C ALA A 37 5.79 7.33 -0.78
N GLU A 38 6.37 6.63 -1.76
CA GLU A 38 5.61 6.31 -2.94
C GLU A 38 6.03 4.98 -3.56
N ASN A 39 5.07 4.33 -4.17
CA ASN A 39 5.27 3.23 -5.09
C ASN A 39 4.07 3.21 -6.03
N SER A 40 4.29 3.65 -7.27
CA SER A 40 3.20 3.80 -8.23
C SER A 40 2.65 2.46 -8.72
N GLU A 41 3.46 1.41 -8.68
CA GLU A 41 3.02 0.09 -9.14
C GLU A 41 1.88 -0.44 -8.28
N TYR A 42 1.91 -0.13 -6.98
CA TYR A 42 0.89 -0.60 -6.05
C TYR A 42 -0.03 0.51 -5.58
N GLY A 43 0.12 1.71 -6.12
CA GLY A 43 -0.77 2.81 -5.81
C GLY A 43 -0.50 3.49 -4.48
N VAL A 44 0.73 3.43 -4.00
CA VAL A 44 1.08 4.01 -2.70
C VAL A 44 1.62 5.41 -2.92
N TYR A 45 1.02 6.38 -2.23
CA TYR A 45 1.58 7.73 -2.14
C TYR A 45 1.06 8.37 -0.86
N VAL A 46 1.96 8.62 0.08
CA VAL A 46 1.61 9.22 1.37
C VAL A 46 2.65 10.25 1.76
N SER A 47 2.29 11.13 2.67
CA SER A 47 3.20 12.13 3.16
C SER A 47 2.95 12.37 4.64
N ASP A 48 3.98 12.83 5.33
CA ASP A 48 3.87 13.15 6.75
C ASP A 48 5.01 14.08 7.12
N ALA A 49 4.92 14.64 8.32
CA ALA A 49 5.97 15.54 8.81
C ALA A 49 7.20 14.77 9.28
N THR A 50 7.06 13.52 9.68
CA THR A 50 8.16 12.74 10.26
C THR A 50 8.28 11.39 9.58
N GLU A 51 9.48 10.78 9.70
CA GLU A 51 9.69 9.44 9.18
C GLU A 51 8.90 8.40 9.98
N GLU A 52 8.71 8.63 11.27
CA GLU A 52 7.91 7.72 12.08
C GLU A 52 6.45 7.74 11.61
N GLY A 53 5.91 8.93 11.40
CA GLY A 53 4.54 9.07 10.93
C GLY A 53 4.35 8.48 9.55
N ILE A 54 5.37 8.61 8.67
CA ILE A 54 5.25 8.10 7.33
C ILE A 54 5.14 6.57 7.33
N LYS A 55 5.85 5.89 8.23
CA LYS A 55 5.78 4.44 8.30
C LYS A 55 4.36 3.98 8.64
N LYS A 56 3.73 4.66 9.59
CA LYS A 56 2.35 4.33 9.95
C LYS A 56 1.41 4.56 8.78
N LYS A 57 1.61 5.64 8.04
CA LYS A 57 0.77 5.95 6.89
C LYS A 57 0.97 4.97 5.76
N ILE A 58 2.19 4.49 5.58
CA ILE A 58 2.46 3.46 4.57
C ILE A 58 1.64 2.21 4.88
N ILE A 59 1.70 1.73 6.11
CA ILE A 59 0.98 0.52 6.51
C ILE A 59 -0.52 0.72 6.36
N ALA A 60 -1.03 1.88 6.80
CA ALA A 60 -2.46 2.18 6.67
C ALA A 60 -2.87 2.20 5.20
N ARG A 61 -2.05 2.79 4.35
CA ARG A 61 -2.36 2.84 2.91
C ARG A 61 -2.32 1.46 2.28
N LEU A 62 -1.33 0.65 2.63
CA LEU A 62 -1.25 -0.72 2.12
C LEU A 62 -2.46 -1.54 2.55
N CYS A 63 -2.88 -1.40 3.80
CA CYS A 63 -4.07 -2.09 4.29
C CYS A 63 -5.32 -1.64 3.51
N TYR A 64 -5.46 -0.35 3.29
CA TYR A 64 -6.58 0.20 2.57
C TYR A 64 -6.64 -0.33 1.14
N LEU A 65 -5.49 -0.35 0.47
CA LEU A 65 -5.42 -0.85 -0.91
C LEU A 65 -5.68 -2.35 -0.97
N TYR A 66 -5.12 -3.10 -0.03
CA TYR A 66 -5.37 -4.53 0.03
C TYR A 66 -6.86 -4.82 0.17
N LYS A 67 -7.53 -4.13 1.09
CA LYS A 67 -8.95 -4.35 1.30
C LYS A 67 -9.75 -3.98 0.06
N GLY A 68 -9.38 -2.90 -0.59
CA GLY A 68 -10.09 -2.45 -1.79
C GLY A 68 -9.93 -3.41 -2.95
N PHE A 69 -8.75 -3.97 -3.13
CA PHE A 69 -8.49 -4.82 -4.29
C PHE A 69 -8.76 -6.30 -4.04
N ALA A 70 -8.55 -6.77 -2.83
CA ALA A 70 -8.65 -8.20 -2.54
C ALA A 70 -9.96 -8.60 -1.89
N GLU A 71 -10.55 -7.73 -1.07
CA GLU A 71 -11.75 -8.08 -0.34
C GLU A 71 -13.02 -7.51 -0.98
N VAL A 72 -12.90 -6.44 -1.76
CA VAL A 72 -14.05 -5.79 -2.36
C VAL A 72 -13.95 -5.90 -3.86
N THR A 73 -14.99 -6.42 -4.50
CA THR A 73 -14.99 -6.58 -5.95
C THR A 73 -15.75 -5.46 -6.66
N ASP A 74 -16.37 -4.56 -5.92
CA ASP A 74 -17.14 -3.47 -6.48
C ASP A 74 -16.20 -2.41 -7.04
N ILE A 75 -16.23 -2.26 -8.35
CA ILE A 75 -15.33 -1.35 -9.04
C ILE A 75 -15.55 0.11 -8.63
N SER A 76 -16.75 0.43 -8.15
CA SER A 76 -17.03 1.81 -7.77
C SER A 76 -16.16 2.27 -6.61
N LEU A 77 -15.69 1.35 -5.77
CA LEU A 77 -14.79 1.69 -4.68
C LEU A 77 -13.40 2.05 -5.14
N LEU A 78 -13.05 1.69 -6.36
CA LEU A 78 -11.72 1.93 -6.87
C LEU A 78 -11.62 3.23 -7.64
N MET A 79 -12.75 3.88 -7.90
CA MET A 79 -12.76 5.08 -8.71
C MET A 79 -12.17 6.30 -8.01
N PHE A 80 -12.04 6.24 -6.70
CA PHE A 80 -11.44 7.36 -5.97
C PHE A 80 -9.91 7.38 -6.06
N LEU A 81 -9.33 6.33 -6.64
CA LEU A 81 -7.87 6.24 -6.66
C LEU A 81 -7.23 7.29 -7.53
N ASP A 82 -7.88 7.68 -8.61
CA ASP A 82 -7.35 8.75 -9.44
C ASP A 82 -8.38 9.25 -10.43
N SER A 83 -8.38 10.56 -10.62
CA SER A 83 -9.27 11.20 -11.57
C SER A 83 -8.56 11.68 -12.83
N TYR A 84 -7.24 11.52 -12.92
CA TYR A 84 -6.47 12.09 -14.02
C TYR A 84 -6.15 11.12 -15.14
N THR A 85 -6.20 9.84 -14.88
CA THR A 85 -5.98 8.82 -15.88
C THR A 85 -7.24 8.02 -16.09
N ASP A 86 -7.27 7.14 -17.08
CA ASP A 86 -8.38 6.24 -17.26
C ASP A 86 -8.52 5.41 -15.98
N PRO A 87 -9.51 5.68 -15.15
CA PRO A 87 -9.58 5.02 -13.85
C PRO A 87 -9.82 3.51 -13.97
N VAL A 88 -10.47 3.07 -15.04
CA VAL A 88 -10.70 1.64 -15.23
C VAL A 88 -9.40 0.92 -15.53
N LEU A 89 -8.59 1.49 -16.42
CA LEU A 89 -7.31 0.89 -16.78
C LEU A 89 -6.35 0.88 -15.60
N LEU A 90 -6.21 2.02 -14.93
CA LEU A 90 -5.33 2.14 -13.79
C LEU A 90 -5.74 1.18 -12.68
N THR A 91 -7.04 1.11 -12.40
CA THR A 91 -7.57 0.23 -11.39
C THR A 91 -7.26 -1.23 -11.69
N GLY A 92 -7.42 -1.62 -12.96
CA GLY A 92 -7.13 -2.99 -13.37
C GLY A 92 -5.67 -3.34 -13.20
N MET A 93 -4.77 -2.41 -13.53
CA MET A 93 -3.34 -2.63 -13.38
C MET A 93 -2.96 -2.76 -11.91
N LEU A 94 -3.47 -1.88 -11.06
CA LEU A 94 -3.19 -1.93 -9.63
C LEU A 94 -3.74 -3.21 -9.02
N ARG A 95 -4.94 -3.59 -9.39
CA ARG A 95 -5.56 -4.79 -8.87
C ARG A 95 -4.72 -6.02 -9.22
N ASN A 96 -4.28 -6.10 -10.48
CA ASN A 96 -3.45 -7.23 -10.90
C ASN A 96 -2.15 -7.28 -10.12
N ALA A 97 -1.50 -6.15 -9.91
CA ALA A 97 -0.27 -6.10 -9.15
C ALA A 97 -0.50 -6.63 -7.73
N TRP A 98 -1.57 -6.17 -7.09
CA TRP A 98 -1.87 -6.59 -5.73
C TRP A 98 -2.22 -8.07 -5.65
N LEU A 99 -3.15 -8.54 -6.48
CA LEU A 99 -3.61 -9.92 -6.39
C LEU A 99 -2.53 -10.91 -6.73
N SER A 100 -1.63 -10.56 -7.65
CA SER A 100 -0.56 -11.48 -8.03
C SER A 100 0.58 -11.51 -7.00
N ASN A 101 0.59 -10.61 -6.03
CA ASN A 101 1.69 -10.53 -5.06
C ASN A 101 1.30 -10.92 -3.65
N ILE A 102 0.07 -11.38 -3.42
CA ILE A 102 -0.33 -11.84 -2.09
C ILE A 102 0.00 -13.31 -1.96
N GLU A 103 0.83 -13.63 -0.96
CA GLU A 103 1.20 -15.01 -0.71
C GLU A 103 0.22 -15.69 0.24
N SER A 104 -0.09 -15.03 1.36
CA SER A 104 -1.00 -15.59 2.35
C SER A 104 -1.52 -14.48 3.25
N VAL A 105 -2.65 -14.75 3.89
CA VAL A 105 -3.23 -13.84 4.87
C VAL A 105 -3.55 -14.69 6.10
N VAL A 106 -2.94 -14.34 7.23
CA VAL A 106 -2.99 -15.15 8.44
C VAL A 106 -3.50 -14.31 9.60
N PRO A 107 -4.46 -14.80 10.40
CA PRO A 107 -4.87 -14.07 11.59
C PRO A 107 -3.70 -13.88 12.55
N GLU A 108 -3.46 -12.62 12.94
CA GLU A 108 -2.28 -12.32 13.74
C GLU A 108 -2.46 -12.67 15.21
N ASN A 109 -3.67 -12.53 15.69
CA ASN A 109 -3.94 -12.80 17.10
C ASN A 109 -4.29 -14.25 17.39
N GLU A 110 -4.11 -15.11 16.39
CA GLU A 110 -4.34 -16.53 16.60
C GLU A 110 -3.11 -17.12 17.25
N LYS A 111 -3.09 -17.07 18.54
CA LYS A 111 -2.02 -17.68 19.30
C LYS A 111 -2.36 -19.09 19.61
N SER A 112 -1.49 -19.89 19.29
CA SER A 112 -1.68 -21.28 19.70
C SER A 112 -1.17 -21.48 21.10
#